data_0f6a8dd8429ab17bcfaecfc3ad85613d
#
_entry.id   0f6a8dd8429ab17bcfaecfc3ad85613d
#
_cell.length_a   1.000
_cell.length_b   1.000
_cell.length_c   1.000
_cell.angle_alpha   90.00
_cell.angle_beta   90.00
_cell.angle_gamma   90.00
#
_symmetry.space_group_name_H-M   'P 1'
#
loop_
_entity.id
_entity.type
_entity.pdbx_description
1 polymer ?
#
loop_
_entity_poly.entity_id
_entity_poly.type
_entity_poly.pdbx_seq_one_letter_code
_entity_poly.pdbx_strand_id
1 'polypeptide(L)'
;MSDGIEGLDQAPVTLAAGEGRADSSLRRLKLGGQPFYLLKQRGSFPDIAYDHARLLAPEIEAGAFPEIISTIARGVNLESERLSRVASALYRACSDRVLASSSDEFRAAVDGLAAGYRDGVGDPAFSDLEVRDAIIAIEVGNLVDGIMHVFSIP
;
A
#
# COMPACT_ATOMS: atom_id res chain seq x y z
N MET A 1 29.58 -9.05 17.81
CA MET A 1 28.11 -8.86 17.90
C MET A 1 27.53 -9.62 16.71
N SER A 2 26.70 -10.61 16.97
CA SER A 2 26.16 -11.48 15.92
C SER A 2 24.98 -10.74 15.29
N ASP A 3 25.19 -10.21 14.08
CA ASP A 3 24.14 -9.62 13.26
C ASP A 3 23.24 -10.71 12.64
N GLY A 4 22.78 -11.64 13.48
CA GLY A 4 21.92 -12.73 13.07
C GLY A 4 20.52 -12.27 12.72
N ILE A 5 19.87 -12.98 11.80
CA ILE A 5 18.44 -12.80 11.50
C ILE A 5 17.66 -13.51 12.61
N GLU A 6 16.84 -12.75 13.34
CA GLU A 6 15.93 -13.27 14.36
C GLU A 6 14.57 -13.64 13.73
N GLY A 7 13.92 -14.65 14.28
CA GLY A 7 12.56 -15.07 13.87
C GLY A 7 12.53 -16.11 12.75
N LEU A 8 13.67 -16.61 12.27
CA LEU A 8 13.71 -17.65 11.22
C LEU A 8 13.06 -18.97 11.66
N ASP A 9 13.08 -19.27 12.94
CA ASP A 9 12.48 -20.44 13.58
C ASP A 9 10.98 -20.32 13.84
N GLN A 10 10.44 -19.10 13.74
CA GLN A 10 9.00 -18.88 13.90
C GLN A 10 8.24 -19.41 12.69
N ALA A 11 7.07 -20.01 12.96
CA ALA A 11 6.16 -20.42 11.90
C ALA A 11 5.65 -19.20 11.11
N PRO A 12 5.53 -19.32 9.78
CA PRO A 12 4.91 -18.25 8.98
C PRO A 12 3.44 -18.05 9.38
N VAL A 13 3.00 -16.82 9.37
CA VAL A 13 1.58 -16.46 9.52
C VAL A 13 0.90 -16.66 8.17
N THR A 14 -0.23 -17.34 8.17
CA THR A 14 -1.11 -17.54 7.01
C THR A 14 -2.50 -17.04 7.34
N LEU A 15 -3.25 -16.65 6.32
CA LEU A 15 -4.67 -16.36 6.49
C LEU A 15 -5.44 -17.67 6.76
N ALA A 16 -6.49 -17.62 7.57
CA ALA A 16 -7.34 -18.77 7.81
C ALA A 16 -8.04 -19.22 6.52
N ALA A 17 -8.50 -20.46 6.48
CA ALA A 17 -9.22 -20.98 5.31
C ALA A 17 -10.46 -20.12 5.00
N GLY A 18 -10.54 -19.63 3.77
CA GLY A 18 -11.60 -18.75 3.30
C GLY A 18 -11.39 -17.26 3.59
N GLU A 19 -10.31 -16.88 4.28
CA GLU A 19 -9.97 -15.47 4.52
C GLU A 19 -9.03 -14.92 3.46
N GLY A 20 -8.15 -15.75 2.90
CA GLY A 20 -7.25 -15.40 1.81
C GLY A 20 -7.85 -15.69 0.44
N ARG A 21 -7.29 -15.04 -0.59
CA ARG A 21 -7.63 -15.25 -2.00
C ARG A 21 -6.52 -15.96 -2.77
N ALA A 22 -5.32 -15.95 -2.22
CA ALA A 22 -4.12 -16.57 -2.76
C ALA A 22 -3.48 -17.54 -1.75
N ASP A 23 -2.46 -18.29 -2.18
CA ASP A 23 -1.60 -19.04 -1.26
C ASP A 23 -0.49 -18.12 -0.74
N SER A 24 -0.76 -17.49 0.39
CA SER A 24 0.08 -16.43 0.94
C SER A 24 0.54 -16.75 2.36
N SER A 25 1.82 -16.44 2.66
CA SER A 25 2.37 -16.52 4.00
C SER A 25 3.34 -15.38 4.27
N LEU A 26 3.37 -14.93 5.53
CA LEU A 26 4.20 -13.84 6.02
C LEU A 26 5.10 -14.34 7.15
N ARG A 27 6.39 -14.07 7.07
CA ARG A 27 7.31 -14.16 8.22
C ARG A 27 7.75 -12.76 8.63
N ARG A 28 7.64 -12.50 9.93
CA ARG A 28 8.16 -11.29 10.55
C ARG A 28 9.54 -11.60 11.10
N LEU A 29 10.54 -10.94 10.57
CA LEU A 29 11.95 -11.15 10.91
C LEU A 29 12.55 -9.86 11.46
N LYS A 30 13.71 -9.94 12.10
CA LYS A 30 14.51 -8.77 12.47
C LYS A 30 15.94 -8.99 12.01
N LEU A 31 16.53 -7.95 11.45
CA LEU A 31 17.94 -7.90 11.06
C LEU A 31 18.58 -6.69 11.76
N GLY A 32 19.53 -6.95 12.67
CA GLY A 32 20.12 -5.87 13.46
C GLY A 32 19.11 -5.05 14.27
N GLY A 33 18.02 -5.69 14.74
CA GLY A 33 16.91 -5.05 15.44
C GLY A 33 15.88 -4.34 14.54
N GLN A 34 16.12 -4.21 13.23
CA GLN A 34 15.18 -3.62 12.27
C GLN A 34 14.17 -4.66 11.79
N PRO A 35 12.87 -4.31 11.71
CA PRO A 35 11.85 -5.21 11.19
C PRO A 35 12.09 -5.50 9.70
N PHE A 36 11.88 -6.75 9.34
CA PHE A 36 11.98 -7.24 7.98
C PHE A 36 10.85 -8.23 7.72
N TYR A 37 10.21 -8.13 6.56
CA TYR A 37 9.05 -8.93 6.20
C TYR A 37 9.34 -9.81 4.99
N LEU A 38 9.18 -11.12 5.16
CA LEU A 38 9.30 -12.08 4.06
C LEU A 38 7.92 -12.60 3.70
N LEU A 39 7.41 -12.13 2.55
CA LEU A 39 6.16 -12.61 1.95
C LEU A 39 6.45 -13.68 0.91
N LYS A 40 5.77 -14.82 1.02
CA LYS A 40 5.70 -15.84 -0.03
C LYS A 40 4.26 -15.90 -0.52
N GLN A 41 4.06 -15.67 -1.81
CA GLN A 41 2.72 -15.56 -2.39
C GLN A 41 2.65 -16.29 -3.73
N ARG A 42 1.49 -16.93 -3.99
CA ARG A 42 1.20 -17.62 -5.24
C ARG A 42 -0.29 -17.53 -5.55
N GLY A 43 -0.63 -16.93 -6.70
CA GLY A 43 -1.99 -16.72 -7.13
C GLY A 43 -2.07 -15.75 -8.30
N SER A 44 -3.26 -15.26 -8.61
CA SER A 44 -3.42 -14.14 -9.52
C SER A 44 -2.91 -12.84 -8.88
N PHE A 45 -2.51 -11.87 -9.70
CA PHE A 45 -1.99 -10.61 -9.18
C PHE A 45 -2.99 -9.87 -8.27
N PRO A 46 -4.28 -9.78 -8.60
CA PRO A 46 -5.29 -9.20 -7.70
C PRO A 46 -5.45 -9.94 -6.37
N ASP A 47 -5.40 -11.27 -6.38
CA ASP A 47 -5.54 -12.07 -5.17
C ASP A 47 -4.31 -11.95 -4.26
N ILE A 48 -3.11 -11.92 -4.86
CA ILE A 48 -1.85 -11.64 -4.17
C ILE A 48 -1.90 -10.24 -3.54
N ALA A 49 -2.39 -9.24 -4.27
CA ALA A 49 -2.51 -7.88 -3.77
C ALA A 49 -3.45 -7.79 -2.55
N TYR A 50 -4.58 -8.48 -2.59
CA TYR A 50 -5.49 -8.59 -1.45
C TYR A 50 -4.82 -9.21 -0.23
N ASP A 51 -4.21 -10.38 -0.37
CA ASP A 51 -3.57 -11.08 0.73
C ASP A 51 -2.37 -10.31 1.30
N HIS A 52 -1.62 -9.63 0.43
CA HIS A 52 -0.52 -8.75 0.81
C HIS A 52 -0.98 -7.67 1.79
N ALA A 53 -1.99 -6.90 1.39
CA ALA A 53 -2.50 -5.84 2.22
C ALA A 53 -3.14 -6.36 3.51
N ARG A 54 -3.85 -7.49 3.47
CA ARG A 54 -4.47 -8.10 4.63
C ARG A 54 -3.45 -8.63 5.66
N LEU A 55 -2.39 -9.31 5.19
CA LEU A 55 -1.34 -9.84 6.06
C LEU A 55 -0.51 -8.75 6.71
N LEU A 56 -0.29 -7.62 6.03
CA LEU A 56 0.49 -6.48 6.50
C LEU A 56 -0.37 -5.35 7.06
N ALA A 57 -1.69 -5.52 7.18
CA ALA A 57 -2.58 -4.46 7.65
C ALA A 57 -2.15 -3.83 8.98
N PRO A 58 -1.70 -4.58 10.02
CA PRO A 58 -1.23 -3.99 11.25
C PRO A 58 0.02 -3.12 11.07
N GLU A 59 0.93 -3.52 10.20
CA GLU A 59 2.16 -2.78 9.91
C GLU A 59 1.89 -1.55 9.05
N ILE A 60 0.97 -1.65 8.10
CA ILE A 60 0.51 -0.55 7.27
C ILE A 60 -0.15 0.50 8.16
N GLU A 61 -1.02 0.08 9.08
CA GLU A 61 -1.73 0.98 10.01
C GLU A 61 -0.79 1.64 11.03
N ALA A 62 0.22 0.92 11.50
CA ALA A 62 1.22 1.47 12.42
C ALA A 62 2.26 2.36 11.73
N GLY A 63 2.33 2.34 10.40
CA GLY A 63 3.29 3.09 9.60
C GLY A 63 2.79 4.48 9.17
N ALA A 64 3.42 5.02 8.13
CA ALA A 64 3.08 6.34 7.57
C ALA A 64 1.86 6.31 6.63
N PHE A 65 1.27 5.15 6.35
CA PHE A 65 0.19 5.01 5.37
C PHE A 65 -1.07 5.79 5.74
N PRO A 66 -1.58 5.75 7.00
CA PRO A 66 -2.72 6.56 7.41
C PRO A 66 -2.46 8.06 7.24
N GLU A 67 -1.24 8.53 7.48
CA GLU A 67 -0.86 9.93 7.29
C GLU A 67 -0.85 10.31 5.81
N ILE A 68 -0.34 9.43 4.95
CA ILE A 68 -0.37 9.59 3.48
C ILE A 68 -1.82 9.68 3.00
N ILE A 69 -2.70 8.73 3.38
CA ILE A 69 -4.12 8.75 3.01
C ILE A 69 -4.76 10.05 3.50
N SER A 70 -4.55 10.43 4.76
CA SER A 70 -5.11 11.64 5.34
C SER A 70 -4.65 12.90 4.57
N THR A 71 -3.38 12.96 4.18
CA THR A 71 -2.84 14.08 3.41
C THR A 71 -3.48 14.15 2.02
N ILE A 72 -3.69 13.04 1.37
CA ILE A 72 -4.32 12.96 0.04
C ILE A 72 -5.82 13.27 0.11
N ALA A 73 -6.54 12.67 1.07
CA ALA A 73 -7.97 12.84 1.23
C ALA A 73 -8.36 14.26 1.65
N ARG A 74 -7.57 14.87 2.56
CA ARG A 74 -7.81 16.23 3.09
C ARG A 74 -7.18 17.33 2.26
N GLY A 75 -6.38 16.96 1.26
CA GLY A 75 -5.52 17.84 0.49
C GLY A 75 -4.22 18.15 1.22
N VAL A 76 -3.22 18.51 0.44
CA VAL A 76 -1.97 19.06 0.99
C VAL A 76 -2.36 20.21 1.92
N ASN A 77 -1.82 20.23 3.14
CA ASN A 77 -2.10 21.29 4.12
C ASN A 77 -1.50 22.62 3.63
N LEU A 78 -2.15 23.18 2.62
CA LEU A 78 -1.82 24.47 2.07
C LEU A 78 -2.50 25.52 2.96
N GLU A 79 -1.84 26.64 3.21
CA GLU A 79 -2.34 27.76 4.04
C GLU A 79 -3.74 28.24 3.64
N SER A 80 -4.25 27.82 2.48
CA SER A 80 -5.55 28.17 1.94
C SER A 80 -6.40 26.90 1.71
N GLU A 81 -7.54 26.82 2.39
CA GLU A 81 -8.56 25.76 2.18
C GLU A 81 -9.01 25.64 0.72
N ARG A 82 -8.97 26.75 -0.02
CA ARG A 82 -9.31 26.80 -1.44
C ARG A 82 -8.26 26.08 -2.29
N LEU A 83 -6.97 26.27 -1.98
CA LEU A 83 -5.88 25.59 -2.66
C LEU A 83 -5.85 24.10 -2.32
N SER A 84 -6.16 23.72 -1.07
CA SER A 84 -6.28 22.34 -0.65
C SER A 84 -7.38 21.61 -1.43
N ARG A 85 -8.55 22.24 -1.61
CA ARG A 85 -9.64 21.66 -2.41
C ARG A 85 -9.29 21.50 -3.90
N VAL A 86 -8.59 22.48 -4.48
CA VAL A 86 -8.13 22.40 -5.87
C VAL A 86 -7.09 21.29 -6.04
N ALA A 87 -6.13 21.19 -5.13
CA ALA A 87 -5.11 20.15 -5.13
C ALA A 87 -5.74 18.74 -5.01
N SER A 88 -6.70 18.55 -4.10
CA SER A 88 -7.44 17.28 -3.97
C SER A 88 -8.23 16.92 -5.23
N ALA A 89 -8.88 17.90 -5.86
CA ALA A 89 -9.63 17.67 -7.08
C ALA A 89 -8.72 17.29 -8.26
N LEU A 90 -7.58 17.97 -8.41
CA LEU A 90 -6.57 17.65 -9.42
C LEU A 90 -5.99 16.26 -9.17
N TYR A 91 -5.73 15.94 -7.92
CA TYR A 91 -5.20 14.67 -7.52
C TYR A 91 -6.14 13.52 -7.91
N ARG A 92 -7.44 13.62 -7.55
CA ARG A 92 -8.47 12.65 -7.95
C ARG A 92 -8.57 12.51 -9.47
N ALA A 93 -8.58 13.62 -10.19
CA ALA A 93 -8.60 13.58 -11.66
C ALA A 93 -7.39 12.88 -12.27
N CYS A 94 -6.20 13.01 -11.66
CA CYS A 94 -5.01 12.26 -12.06
C CYS A 94 -5.15 10.76 -11.74
N SER A 95 -5.62 10.41 -10.55
CA SER A 95 -5.86 9.03 -10.15
C SER A 95 -6.86 8.33 -11.08
N ASP A 96 -7.99 8.97 -11.37
CA ASP A 96 -8.98 8.46 -12.31
C ASP A 96 -8.39 8.26 -13.71
N ARG A 97 -7.55 9.18 -14.17
CA ARG A 97 -6.89 9.08 -15.47
C ARG A 97 -5.89 7.93 -15.52
N VAL A 98 -5.09 7.75 -14.48
CA VAL A 98 -4.15 6.63 -14.35
C VAL A 98 -4.90 5.31 -14.38
N LEU A 99 -5.95 5.16 -13.58
CA LEU A 99 -6.77 3.95 -13.57
C LEU A 99 -7.44 3.69 -14.92
N ALA A 100 -8.00 4.72 -15.56
CA ALA A 100 -8.64 4.58 -16.86
C ALA A 100 -7.68 4.14 -17.98
N SER A 101 -6.38 4.50 -17.85
CA SER A 101 -5.35 4.11 -18.81
C SER A 101 -4.63 2.80 -18.46
N SER A 102 -4.89 2.24 -17.27
CA SER A 102 -4.27 1.02 -16.78
C SER A 102 -4.98 -0.25 -17.26
N SER A 103 -4.29 -1.39 -17.20
CA SER A 103 -4.88 -2.69 -17.49
C SER A 103 -5.98 -3.05 -16.47
N ASP A 104 -6.90 -3.94 -16.88
CA ASP A 104 -7.93 -4.48 -15.98
C ASP A 104 -7.31 -5.19 -14.79
N GLU A 105 -6.20 -5.90 -15.01
CA GLU A 105 -5.47 -6.61 -13.97
C GLU A 105 -4.88 -5.65 -12.92
N PHE A 106 -4.30 -4.53 -13.36
CA PHE A 106 -3.80 -3.51 -12.43
C PHE A 106 -4.93 -2.88 -11.62
N ARG A 107 -6.05 -2.53 -12.25
CA ARG A 107 -7.23 -2.01 -11.55
C ARG A 107 -7.74 -2.98 -10.49
N ALA A 108 -7.86 -4.26 -10.87
CA ALA A 108 -8.27 -5.31 -9.95
C ALA A 108 -7.28 -5.51 -8.79
N ALA A 109 -5.97 -5.34 -9.02
CA ALA A 109 -4.96 -5.40 -7.97
C ALA A 109 -5.06 -4.22 -7.00
N VAL A 110 -5.29 -3.00 -7.48
CA VAL A 110 -5.53 -1.83 -6.63
C VAL A 110 -6.79 -2.00 -5.78
N ASP A 111 -7.87 -2.52 -6.36
CA ASP A 111 -9.10 -2.86 -5.63
C ASP A 111 -8.85 -3.98 -4.61
N GLY A 112 -8.02 -4.96 -4.97
CA GLY A 112 -7.58 -6.04 -4.08
C GLY A 112 -6.82 -5.51 -2.87
N LEU A 113 -5.84 -4.61 -3.08
CA LEU A 113 -5.09 -3.96 -2.00
C LEU A 113 -6.01 -3.19 -1.04
N ALA A 114 -6.92 -2.38 -1.56
CA ALA A 114 -7.86 -1.60 -0.76
C ALA A 114 -8.79 -2.50 0.07
N ALA A 115 -9.35 -3.54 -0.53
CA ALA A 115 -10.19 -4.50 0.14
C ALA A 115 -9.42 -5.31 1.20
N GLY A 116 -8.20 -5.76 0.89
CA GLY A 116 -7.34 -6.50 1.82
C GLY A 116 -6.95 -5.68 3.05
N TYR A 117 -6.62 -4.39 2.85
CA TYR A 117 -6.35 -3.46 3.94
C TYR A 117 -7.58 -3.30 4.86
N ARG A 118 -8.75 -2.98 4.28
CA ARG A 118 -9.99 -2.86 5.04
C ARG A 118 -10.30 -4.10 5.86
N ASP A 119 -10.25 -5.27 5.23
CA ASP A 119 -10.58 -6.55 5.88
C ASP A 119 -9.53 -6.95 6.93
N GLY A 120 -8.30 -6.47 6.80
CA GLY A 120 -7.20 -6.70 7.75
C GLY A 120 -7.25 -5.79 8.97
N VAL A 121 -7.69 -4.54 8.80
CA VAL A 121 -7.84 -3.57 9.91
C VAL A 121 -9.15 -3.79 10.66
N GLY A 122 -10.20 -4.25 9.98
CA GLY A 122 -11.52 -4.55 10.57
C GLY A 122 -12.45 -3.34 10.71
N ASP A 123 -11.95 -2.19 11.14
CA ASP A 123 -12.69 -0.92 11.22
C ASP A 123 -11.81 0.23 10.70
N PRO A 124 -11.61 0.31 9.40
CA PRO A 124 -10.72 1.29 8.80
C PRO A 124 -11.29 2.71 8.92
N ALA A 125 -10.42 3.67 9.27
CA ALA A 125 -10.76 5.10 9.33
C ALA A 125 -10.99 5.70 7.94
N PHE A 126 -10.67 4.98 6.86
CA PHE A 126 -10.67 5.45 5.48
C PHE A 126 -11.54 4.57 4.59
N SER A 127 -12.22 5.19 3.64
CA SER A 127 -12.98 4.48 2.60
C SER A 127 -12.06 3.79 1.59
N ASP A 128 -12.57 2.77 0.90
CA ASP A 128 -11.84 2.09 -0.18
C ASP A 128 -11.35 3.08 -1.27
N LEU A 129 -12.12 4.13 -1.55
CA LEU A 129 -11.75 5.15 -2.52
C LEU A 129 -10.52 5.96 -2.06
N GLU A 130 -10.48 6.35 -0.80
CA GLU A 130 -9.33 7.08 -0.23
C GLU A 130 -8.08 6.21 -0.21
N VAL A 131 -8.22 4.94 0.12
CA VAL A 131 -7.11 3.97 0.08
C VAL A 131 -6.60 3.77 -1.34
N ARG A 132 -7.49 3.61 -2.33
CA ARG A 132 -7.13 3.51 -3.76
C ARG A 132 -6.39 4.74 -4.25
N ASP A 133 -6.90 5.92 -3.94
CA ASP A 133 -6.27 7.19 -4.31
C ASP A 133 -4.86 7.30 -3.72
N ALA A 134 -4.67 6.86 -2.47
CA ALA A 134 -3.36 6.85 -1.83
C ALA A 134 -2.37 5.86 -2.49
N ILE A 135 -2.83 4.66 -2.84
CA ILE A 135 -2.01 3.66 -3.54
C ILE A 135 -1.51 4.23 -4.87
N ILE A 136 -2.42 4.81 -5.66
CA ILE A 136 -2.06 5.41 -6.96
C ILE A 136 -1.10 6.57 -6.77
N ALA A 137 -1.26 7.35 -5.72
CA ALA A 137 -0.38 8.45 -5.38
C ALA A 137 1.06 8.02 -5.15
N ILE A 138 1.21 6.99 -4.36
CA ILE A 138 2.52 6.42 -4.06
C ILE A 138 3.18 5.96 -5.36
N GLU A 139 2.43 5.27 -6.24
CA GLU A 139 2.95 4.81 -7.52
C GLU A 139 3.32 5.96 -8.46
N VAL A 140 2.49 6.98 -8.55
CA VAL A 140 2.79 8.18 -9.35
C VAL A 140 3.97 8.95 -8.74
N GLY A 141 4.04 9.06 -7.43
CA GLY A 141 5.16 9.69 -6.71
C GLY A 141 6.49 8.96 -7.00
N ASN A 142 6.50 7.65 -6.91
CA ASN A 142 7.66 6.82 -7.23
C ASN A 142 8.10 6.99 -8.70
N LEU A 143 7.15 7.08 -9.63
CA LEU A 143 7.45 7.32 -11.05
C LEU A 143 8.09 8.70 -11.26
N VAL A 144 7.56 9.73 -10.63
CA VAL A 144 8.10 11.11 -10.73
C VAL A 144 9.50 11.17 -10.14
N ASP A 145 9.73 10.56 -8.98
CA ASP A 145 11.05 10.50 -8.35
C ASP A 145 12.07 9.77 -9.23
N GLY A 146 11.67 8.64 -9.82
CA GLY A 146 12.49 7.90 -10.79
C GLY A 146 12.86 8.72 -12.01
N ILE A 147 11.92 9.50 -12.57
CA ILE A 147 12.17 10.39 -13.71
C ILE A 147 13.14 11.51 -13.30
N MET A 148 12.92 12.13 -12.16
CA MET A 148 13.81 13.20 -11.67
C MET A 148 15.23 12.70 -11.42
N HIS A 149 15.40 11.47 -10.94
CA HIS A 149 16.71 10.84 -10.76
C HIS A 149 17.45 10.67 -12.10
N VAL A 150 16.76 10.24 -13.15
CA VAL A 150 17.35 10.07 -14.49
C VAL A 150 17.85 11.41 -15.05
N PHE A 151 17.13 12.50 -14.80
CA PHE A 151 17.53 13.85 -15.26
C PHE A 151 18.53 14.56 -14.33
N SER A 152 18.80 14.02 -13.15
CA SER A 152 19.74 14.60 -12.17
C SER A 152 21.15 13.98 -12.24
N ILE A 153 21.41 13.09 -13.18
CA ILE A 153 22.76 12.54 -13.42
C ILE A 153 23.54 13.58 -14.19
N PRO A 154 24.66 14.10 -13.64
CA PRO A 154 25.50 15.12 -14.29
C PRO A 154 26.21 14.59 -15.52
#